data_03fc979c14055a6ddfb5b53b1891193e
#
_entry.id   03fc979c14055a6ddfb5b53b1891193e
#
_cell.length_a   1.000
_cell.length_b   1.000
_cell.length_c   1.000
_cell.angle_alpha   90.00
_cell.angle_beta   90.00
_cell.angle_gamma   90.00
#
_symmetry.space_group_name_H-M   'P 1'
#
loop_
_entity.id
_entity.type
_entity.pdbx_description
1 polymer ?
#
loop_
_entity_poly.entity_id
_entity_poly.type
_entity_poly.pdbx_seq_one_letter_code
_entity_poly.pdbx_strand_id
1 'polypeptide(L)'
;LRKIMRALPESIAAQAELVRRTARPVPDRYGAQPSPATTAALVVACSNRHQVMVGYRNPETGSEWEARVEPWAVVVRHGRWYLLCRLPARDAIRTLRLDRLTAVTELDEPFEPPEDLDPVAALEANFAVGWEFRTDVLIDGPLAEVESRLPRTIGRLEGVDEQHTRLVGTTSDPAWYAEILAGLPMPFLVIASDPLRAAVRALAERLFAAAAPPEQGTDTAG
;
A
#
# COMPACT_ATOMS: atom_id res chain seq x y z
N LEU A 1 21.23 -1.93 8.64
CA LEU A 1 20.84 -2.67 9.85
C LEU A 1 22.01 -2.82 10.86
N ARG A 2 23.20 -3.29 10.45
CA ARG A 2 24.34 -3.46 11.38
C ARG A 2 24.79 -2.16 12.08
N LYS A 3 24.69 -1.00 11.44
CA LYS A 3 25.07 0.30 12.06
C LYS A 3 23.99 0.83 13.02
N ILE A 4 22.72 0.56 12.76
CA ILE A 4 21.61 0.96 13.63
C ILE A 4 21.62 0.13 14.93
N MET A 5 21.98 -1.14 14.86
CA MET A 5 22.09 -2.01 16.06
C MET A 5 23.21 -1.61 17.04
N ARG A 6 24.22 -0.84 16.60
CA ARG A 6 25.29 -0.33 17.48
C ARG A 6 24.87 0.86 18.34
N ALA A 7 23.76 1.52 18.01
CA ALA A 7 23.25 2.68 18.75
C ALA A 7 22.13 2.34 19.74
N LEU A 8 21.68 1.07 19.79
CA LEU A 8 20.64 0.62 20.73
C LEU A 8 21.29 0.16 22.04
N PRO A 9 20.62 0.39 23.21
CA PRO A 9 21.02 -0.23 24.46
C PRO A 9 21.19 -1.75 24.32
N GLU A 10 22.18 -2.35 24.98
CA GLU A 10 22.53 -3.79 24.81
C GLU A 10 21.34 -4.74 24.98
N SER A 11 20.41 -4.43 25.89
CA SER A 11 19.19 -5.22 26.11
C SER A 11 18.24 -5.23 24.92
N ILE A 12 18.12 -4.11 24.21
CA ILE A 12 17.26 -3.97 23.03
C ILE A 12 17.94 -4.59 21.79
N ALA A 13 19.26 -4.43 21.68
CA ALA A 13 20.03 -5.05 20.62
C ALA A 13 20.02 -6.59 20.70
N ALA A 14 20.07 -7.16 21.91
CA ALA A 14 19.98 -8.61 22.13
C ALA A 14 18.57 -9.15 21.76
N GLN A 15 17.50 -8.45 22.12
CA GLN A 15 16.13 -8.83 21.76
C GLN A 15 15.88 -8.72 20.26
N ALA A 16 16.36 -7.65 19.61
CA ALA A 16 16.27 -7.50 18.17
C ALA A 16 17.05 -8.58 17.41
N GLU A 17 18.21 -9.01 17.93
CA GLU A 17 18.98 -10.10 17.35
C GLU A 17 18.29 -11.45 17.54
N LEU A 18 17.63 -11.68 18.68
CA LEU A 18 16.84 -12.88 18.93
C LEU A 18 15.65 -12.98 17.96
N VAL A 19 14.91 -11.88 17.78
CA VAL A 19 13.82 -11.78 16.79
C VAL A 19 14.35 -12.06 15.39
N ARG A 20 15.47 -11.49 15.00
CA ARG A 20 16.11 -11.71 13.70
C ARG A 20 16.50 -13.17 13.45
N ARG A 21 16.89 -13.89 14.50
CA ARG A 21 17.30 -15.30 14.42
C ARG A 21 16.11 -16.26 14.37
N THR A 22 15.02 -15.91 15.01
CA THR A 22 13.83 -16.77 15.17
C THR A 22 12.69 -16.42 14.21
N ALA A 23 12.55 -15.15 13.81
CA ALA A 23 11.56 -14.72 12.83
C ALA A 23 12.15 -14.82 11.43
N ARG A 24 11.68 -15.78 10.64
CA ARG A 24 11.90 -15.79 9.19
C ARG A 24 10.73 -15.08 8.54
N PRO A 25 10.96 -13.97 7.81
CA PRO A 25 9.89 -13.40 7.02
C PRO A 25 9.47 -14.43 5.96
N VAL A 26 8.20 -14.79 5.96
CA VAL A 26 7.63 -15.48 4.80
C VAL A 26 7.63 -14.46 3.67
N PRO A 27 8.25 -14.75 2.51
CA PRO A 27 8.20 -13.83 1.38
C PRO A 27 6.73 -13.57 1.03
N ASP A 28 6.29 -12.31 1.14
CA ASP A 28 4.98 -11.93 0.68
C ASP A 28 4.96 -12.11 -0.84
N ARG A 29 4.15 -13.04 -1.33
CA ARG A 29 4.07 -13.39 -2.76
C ARG A 29 3.52 -12.25 -3.61
N TYR A 30 3.05 -11.17 -3.00
CA TYR A 30 2.32 -10.08 -3.65
C TYR A 30 3.02 -8.72 -3.61
N GLY A 31 4.23 -8.61 -3.08
CA GLY A 31 4.92 -7.34 -2.96
C GLY A 31 6.34 -7.37 -3.51
N ALA A 32 6.62 -6.58 -4.55
CA ALA A 32 7.99 -6.22 -4.86
C ALA A 32 8.63 -5.60 -3.62
N GLN A 33 9.74 -6.15 -3.16
CA GLN A 33 10.46 -5.59 -2.01
C GLN A 33 11.21 -4.33 -2.46
N PRO A 34 11.18 -3.24 -1.68
CA PRO A 34 11.95 -2.06 -2.03
C PRO A 34 13.45 -2.37 -1.99
N SER A 35 14.22 -1.65 -2.80
CA SER A 35 15.68 -1.74 -2.75
C SER A 35 16.18 -1.42 -1.34
N PRO A 36 17.04 -2.27 -0.74
CA PRO A 36 17.62 -1.98 0.56
C PRO A 36 18.40 -0.65 0.59
N ALA A 37 19.04 -0.28 -0.52
CA ALA A 37 19.77 0.98 -0.65
C ALA A 37 18.80 2.17 -0.63
N THR A 38 17.71 2.11 -1.39
CA THR A 38 16.66 3.14 -1.41
C THR A 38 16.03 3.32 -0.03
N THR A 39 15.71 2.21 0.65
CA THR A 39 15.14 2.24 2.00
C THR A 39 16.10 2.88 2.99
N ALA A 40 17.40 2.50 2.96
CA ALA A 40 18.40 3.07 3.85
C ALA A 40 18.60 4.57 3.60
N ALA A 41 18.66 5.01 2.34
CA ALA A 41 18.80 6.42 1.99
C ALA A 41 17.61 7.25 2.52
N LEU A 42 16.38 6.77 2.39
CA LEU A 42 15.21 7.45 2.92
C LEU A 42 15.19 7.52 4.44
N VAL A 43 15.55 6.44 5.13
CA VAL A 43 15.62 6.43 6.60
C VAL A 43 16.65 7.45 7.10
N VAL A 44 17.80 7.56 6.41
CA VAL A 44 18.84 8.55 6.74
C VAL A 44 18.31 9.97 6.49
N ALA A 45 17.69 10.25 5.34
CA ALA A 45 17.15 11.55 5.01
C ALA A 45 16.04 11.98 5.98
N CYS A 46 15.14 11.07 6.38
CA CYS A 46 14.13 11.33 7.43
C CYS A 46 14.81 11.72 8.76
N SER A 47 15.88 11.00 9.16
CA SER A 47 16.59 11.25 10.40
C SER A 47 17.36 12.59 10.38
N ASN A 48 17.95 12.93 9.24
CA ASN A 48 18.68 14.17 9.03
C ASN A 48 17.75 15.37 8.82
N ARG A 49 16.45 15.12 8.54
CA ARG A 49 15.47 16.14 8.12
C ARG A 49 15.92 16.89 6.87
N HIS A 50 16.47 16.18 5.91
CA HIS A 50 16.85 16.71 4.61
C HIS A 50 15.87 16.31 3.53
N GLN A 51 15.55 17.25 2.65
CA GLN A 51 14.74 16.98 1.46
C GLN A 51 15.44 15.97 0.56
N VAL A 52 14.65 15.25 -0.22
CA VAL A 52 15.16 14.31 -1.22
C VAL A 52 14.55 14.58 -2.59
N MET A 53 15.33 14.34 -3.64
CA MET A 53 14.80 14.16 -4.98
C MET A 53 14.45 12.68 -5.15
N VAL A 54 13.21 12.39 -5.51
CA VAL A 54 12.74 11.02 -5.77
C VAL A 54 12.32 10.85 -7.22
N GLY A 55 12.76 9.77 -7.84
CA GLY A 55 12.18 9.24 -9.07
C GLY A 55 11.10 8.22 -8.72
N TYR A 56 9.97 8.27 -9.38
CA TYR A 56 8.83 7.41 -9.11
C TYR A 56 8.19 6.90 -10.39
N ARG A 57 7.92 5.60 -10.46
CA ARG A 57 7.28 4.95 -11.61
C ARG A 57 5.81 4.66 -11.33
N ASN A 58 4.93 5.12 -12.22
CA ASN A 58 3.54 4.70 -12.23
C ASN A 58 3.46 3.28 -12.82
N PRO A 59 2.93 2.29 -12.08
CA PRO A 59 2.90 0.90 -12.55
C PRO A 59 1.90 0.66 -13.70
N GLU A 60 0.89 1.51 -13.86
CA GLU A 60 -0.14 1.34 -14.87
C GLU A 60 0.26 1.94 -16.22
N THR A 61 0.82 3.13 -16.18
CA THR A 61 1.22 3.84 -17.40
C THR A 61 2.67 3.61 -17.78
N GLY A 62 3.48 3.07 -16.83
CA GLY A 62 4.94 2.99 -16.98
C GLY A 62 5.64 4.35 -16.94
N SER A 63 4.88 5.46 -16.83
CA SER A 63 5.45 6.80 -16.80
C SER A 63 6.28 7.01 -15.53
N GLU A 64 7.41 7.69 -15.69
CA GLU A 64 8.26 8.10 -14.59
C GLU A 64 8.13 9.61 -14.39
N TRP A 65 8.20 10.03 -13.14
CA TRP A 65 8.27 11.43 -12.77
C TRP A 65 9.27 11.62 -11.63
N GLU A 66 9.80 12.82 -11.54
CA GLU A 66 10.70 13.21 -10.46
C GLU A 66 10.07 14.34 -9.65
N ALA A 67 10.28 14.31 -8.35
CA ALA A 67 9.86 15.39 -7.48
C ALA A 67 10.79 15.55 -6.28
N ARG A 68 10.93 16.80 -5.82
CA ARG A 68 11.49 17.13 -4.53
C ARG A 68 10.42 16.86 -3.46
N VAL A 69 10.79 16.15 -2.41
CA VAL A 69 9.90 15.82 -1.30
C VAL A 69 10.59 16.02 0.04
N GLU A 70 9.82 16.32 1.05
CA GLU A 70 10.21 16.30 2.46
C GLU A 70 9.85 14.93 3.04
N PRO A 71 10.82 14.04 3.28
CA PRO A 71 10.55 12.70 3.75
C PRO A 71 10.26 12.71 5.26
N TRP A 72 9.01 12.59 5.66
CA TRP A 72 8.62 12.67 7.06
C TRP A 72 8.83 11.34 7.80
N ALA A 73 8.40 10.24 7.20
CA ALA A 73 8.56 8.91 7.80
C ALA A 73 8.51 7.79 6.78
N VAL A 74 9.20 6.68 7.10
CA VAL A 74 9.04 5.40 6.41
C VAL A 74 8.18 4.49 7.27
N VAL A 75 7.06 4.03 6.74
CA VAL A 75 6.07 3.21 7.44
C VAL A 75 5.91 1.86 6.75
N VAL A 76 5.89 0.78 7.52
CA VAL A 76 5.58 -0.55 7.00
C VAL A 76 4.15 -0.92 7.38
N ARG A 77 3.34 -1.27 6.37
CA ARG A 77 1.96 -1.67 6.57
C ARG A 77 1.60 -2.84 5.64
N HIS A 78 0.99 -3.86 6.19
CA HIS A 78 0.62 -5.08 5.44
C HIS A 78 1.76 -5.63 4.56
N GLY A 79 2.98 -5.65 5.09
CA GLY A 79 4.17 -6.11 4.37
C GLY A 79 4.70 -5.15 3.29
N ARG A 80 4.06 -4.01 3.07
CA ARG A 80 4.49 -2.99 2.09
C ARG A 80 5.12 -1.78 2.78
N TRP A 81 6.09 -1.19 2.11
CA TRP A 81 6.84 -0.04 2.60
C TRP A 81 6.36 1.24 1.93
N TYR A 82 6.13 2.25 2.73
CA TYR A 82 5.61 3.55 2.31
C TYR A 82 6.47 4.68 2.83
N LEU A 83 6.68 5.70 2.00
CA LEU A 83 7.22 6.99 2.38
C LEU A 83 6.04 7.95 2.57
N LEU A 84 5.84 8.42 3.80
CA LEU A 84 5.00 9.57 4.08
C LEU A 84 5.84 10.82 3.86
N CYS A 85 5.40 11.72 2.98
CA CYS A 85 6.15 12.92 2.62
C CYS A 85 5.24 14.08 2.26
N ARG A 86 5.78 15.30 2.28
CA ARG A 86 5.17 16.48 1.68
C ARG A 86 5.85 16.80 0.35
N LEU A 87 5.05 17.19 -0.64
CA LEU A 87 5.53 17.73 -1.89
C LEU A 87 5.47 19.27 -1.80
N PRO A 88 6.59 19.99 -1.61
CA PRO A 88 6.58 21.44 -1.43
C PRO A 88 5.97 22.18 -2.63
N ALA A 89 6.26 21.72 -3.86
CA ALA A 89 5.76 22.33 -5.09
C ALA A 89 4.22 22.31 -5.22
N ARG A 90 3.52 21.46 -4.49
CA ARG A 90 2.05 21.30 -4.54
C ARG A 90 1.39 21.53 -3.19
N ASP A 91 2.17 21.83 -2.16
CA ASP A 91 1.73 21.90 -0.77
C ASP A 91 0.83 20.73 -0.36
N ALA A 92 1.26 19.52 -0.70
CA ALA A 92 0.43 18.33 -0.55
C ALA A 92 1.18 17.20 0.14
N ILE A 93 0.53 16.57 1.12
CA ILE A 93 1.01 15.35 1.74
C ILE A 93 0.77 14.19 0.77
N ARG A 94 1.73 13.30 0.65
CA ARG A 94 1.65 12.11 -0.20
C ARG A 94 2.23 10.90 0.50
N THR A 95 1.72 9.77 0.08
CA THR A 95 2.23 8.45 0.47
C THR A 95 2.73 7.75 -0.78
N LEU A 96 4.03 7.50 -0.84
CA LEU A 96 4.69 6.86 -1.98
C LEU A 96 5.10 5.44 -1.59
N ARG A 97 4.87 4.47 -2.46
CA ARG A 97 5.37 3.10 -2.27
C ARG A 97 6.86 3.04 -2.56
N LEU A 98 7.64 2.48 -1.64
CA LEU A 98 9.10 2.40 -1.80
C LEU A 98 9.51 1.48 -2.96
N ASP A 99 8.75 0.44 -3.26
CA ASP A 99 9.01 -0.49 -4.37
C ASP A 99 8.79 0.13 -5.76
N ARG A 100 8.18 1.32 -5.82
CA ARG A 100 7.97 2.10 -7.05
C ARG A 100 8.98 3.25 -7.21
N LEU A 101 9.83 3.47 -6.23
CA LEU A 101 10.90 4.45 -6.31
C LEU A 101 12.02 3.95 -7.22
N THR A 102 12.36 4.73 -8.22
CA THR A 102 13.44 4.44 -9.19
C THR A 102 14.76 5.06 -8.80
N ALA A 103 14.71 6.20 -8.09
CA ALA A 103 15.88 6.92 -7.59
C ALA A 103 15.56 7.65 -6.29
N VAL A 104 16.56 7.84 -5.43
CA VAL A 104 16.52 8.70 -4.24
C VAL A 104 17.86 9.38 -4.10
N THR A 105 17.85 10.71 -4.07
CA THR A 105 19.06 11.55 -3.86
C THR A 105 18.76 12.52 -2.74
N GLU A 106 19.53 12.46 -1.64
CA GLU A 106 19.45 13.41 -0.54
C GLU A 106 19.94 14.79 -1.00
N LEU A 107 19.25 15.83 -0.58
CA LEU A 107 19.56 17.22 -0.88
C LEU A 107 20.06 17.90 0.41
N ASP A 108 20.82 18.99 0.29
CA ASP A 108 21.32 19.73 1.45
C ASP A 108 20.28 20.69 2.07
N GLU A 109 19.05 20.69 1.56
CA GLU A 109 17.99 21.55 2.06
C GLU A 109 17.26 20.92 3.24
N PRO A 110 17.30 21.56 4.42
CA PRO A 110 16.60 21.08 5.60
C PRO A 110 15.07 21.32 5.48
N PHE A 111 14.30 20.54 6.22
CA PHE A 111 12.86 20.76 6.43
C PHE A 111 12.49 20.46 7.88
N GLU A 112 11.32 20.94 8.31
CA GLU A 112 10.75 20.61 9.60
C GLU A 112 9.41 19.88 9.40
N PRO A 113 9.28 18.63 9.91
CA PRO A 113 7.99 17.93 9.91
C PRO A 113 7.06 18.59 10.92
N PRO A 114 5.73 18.40 10.82
CA PRO A 114 4.78 18.85 11.84
C PRO A 114 5.16 18.33 13.24
N GLU A 115 5.08 19.18 14.26
CA GLU A 115 5.47 18.84 15.65
C GLU A 115 4.68 17.63 16.19
N ASP A 116 3.38 17.56 15.90
CA ASP A 116 2.47 16.50 16.36
C ASP A 116 2.24 15.42 15.31
N LEU A 117 3.23 15.14 14.44
CA LEU A 117 3.09 14.15 13.39
C LEU A 117 2.96 12.75 14.00
N ASP A 118 1.77 12.15 13.88
CA ASP A 118 1.60 10.70 13.97
C ASP A 118 1.72 10.11 12.56
N PRO A 119 2.84 9.45 12.23
CA PRO A 119 3.05 8.93 10.87
C PRO A 119 2.04 7.87 10.46
N VAL A 120 1.51 7.10 11.41
CA VAL A 120 0.54 6.04 11.13
C VAL A 120 -0.83 6.66 10.86
N ALA A 121 -1.30 7.57 11.71
CA ALA A 121 -2.56 8.27 11.51
C ALA A 121 -2.53 9.12 10.23
N ALA A 122 -1.43 9.82 9.95
CA ALA A 122 -1.26 10.61 8.73
C ALA A 122 -1.23 9.73 7.48
N LEU A 123 -0.60 8.56 7.54
CA LEU A 123 -0.61 7.57 6.47
C LEU A 123 -2.05 7.08 6.20
N GLU A 124 -2.80 6.75 7.25
CA GLU A 124 -4.19 6.28 7.15
C GLU A 124 -5.10 7.34 6.56
N ALA A 125 -4.99 8.58 7.03
CA ALA A 125 -5.74 9.70 6.47
C ALA A 125 -5.40 9.92 4.98
N ASN A 126 -4.14 9.77 4.61
CA ASN A 126 -3.70 9.96 3.23
C ASN A 126 -4.11 8.80 2.31
N PHE A 127 -4.24 7.58 2.81
CA PHE A 127 -4.78 6.46 2.05
C PHE A 127 -6.26 6.66 1.68
N ALA A 128 -7.02 7.38 2.49
CA ALA A 128 -8.40 7.73 2.19
C ALA A 128 -8.54 8.86 1.15
N VAL A 129 -7.47 9.63 0.88
CA VAL A 129 -7.51 10.82 0.02
C VAL A 129 -6.21 10.95 -0.78
N GLY A 130 -6.22 10.67 -2.06
CA GLY A 130 -5.05 11.00 -2.89
C GLY A 130 -4.48 9.86 -3.72
N TRP A 131 -5.22 8.80 -3.88
CA TRP A 131 -4.92 7.74 -4.84
C TRP A 131 -5.52 8.09 -6.20
N GLU A 132 -5.03 7.47 -7.25
CA GLU A 132 -5.27 7.85 -8.64
C GLU A 132 -6.73 7.65 -9.08
N PHE A 133 -7.41 6.61 -8.54
CA PHE A 133 -8.78 6.24 -8.89
C PHE A 133 -9.71 6.35 -7.69
N ARG A 134 -10.80 7.08 -7.84
CA ARG A 134 -11.90 7.08 -6.87
C ARG A 134 -12.64 5.75 -6.95
N THR A 135 -13.06 5.22 -5.82
CA THR A 135 -13.87 4.03 -5.71
C THR A 135 -15.15 4.32 -4.95
N ASP A 136 -16.25 3.77 -5.43
CA ASP A 136 -17.56 3.85 -4.79
C ASP A 136 -18.24 2.50 -4.96
N VAL A 137 -18.48 1.81 -3.85
CA VAL A 137 -18.95 0.43 -3.83
C VAL A 137 -20.09 0.33 -2.83
N LEU A 138 -21.20 -0.28 -3.26
CA LEU A 138 -22.29 -0.69 -2.38
C LEU A 138 -22.08 -2.15 -1.98
N ILE A 139 -22.18 -2.45 -0.69
CA ILE A 139 -21.98 -3.78 -0.13
C ILE A 139 -23.28 -4.20 0.56
N ASP A 140 -23.79 -5.39 0.24
CA ASP A 140 -25.00 -5.98 0.84
C ASP A 140 -24.66 -6.57 2.21
N GLY A 141 -24.52 -5.69 3.19
CA GLY A 141 -24.18 -6.06 4.57
C GLY A 141 -24.29 -4.88 5.52
N PRO A 142 -24.70 -5.13 6.78
CA PRO A 142 -24.77 -4.09 7.79
C PRO A 142 -23.39 -3.51 8.11
N LEU A 143 -23.33 -2.22 8.42
CA LEU A 143 -22.08 -1.48 8.64
C LEU A 143 -21.12 -2.19 9.61
N ALA A 144 -21.63 -2.64 10.76
CA ALA A 144 -20.79 -3.28 11.77
C ALA A 144 -20.15 -4.59 11.28
N GLU A 145 -20.84 -5.35 10.45
CA GLU A 145 -20.30 -6.59 9.87
C GLU A 145 -19.22 -6.27 8.81
N VAL A 146 -19.49 -5.32 7.92
CA VAL A 146 -18.53 -4.88 6.90
C VAL A 146 -17.27 -4.27 7.54
N GLU A 147 -17.42 -3.43 8.57
CA GLU A 147 -16.29 -2.86 9.33
C GLU A 147 -15.39 -3.93 9.98
N SER A 148 -15.98 -5.04 10.40
CA SER A 148 -15.20 -6.14 11.01
C SER A 148 -14.33 -6.91 10.01
N ARG A 149 -14.65 -6.83 8.71
CA ARG A 149 -14.02 -7.61 7.64
C ARG A 149 -13.09 -6.81 6.75
N LEU A 150 -13.33 -5.52 6.61
CA LEU A 150 -12.51 -4.66 5.77
C LEU A 150 -11.46 -3.89 6.57
N PRO A 151 -10.24 -3.77 6.06
CA PRO A 151 -9.26 -2.91 6.68
C PRO A 151 -9.71 -1.44 6.57
N ARG A 152 -9.51 -0.67 7.64
CA ARG A 152 -9.88 0.77 7.68
C ARG A 152 -9.23 1.61 6.58
N THR A 153 -8.20 1.10 5.95
CA THR A 153 -7.44 1.76 4.87
C THR A 153 -8.01 1.61 3.49
N ILE A 154 -9.05 0.79 3.32
CA ILE A 154 -9.65 0.61 2.01
C ILE A 154 -10.53 1.80 1.62
N GLY A 155 -11.05 2.54 2.59
CA GLY A 155 -11.90 3.69 2.39
C GLY A 155 -12.76 4.00 3.61
N ARG A 156 -13.69 4.94 3.44
CA ARG A 156 -14.68 5.33 4.43
C ARG A 156 -15.94 4.50 4.23
N LEU A 157 -16.39 3.84 5.29
CA LEU A 157 -17.63 3.09 5.33
C LEU A 157 -18.75 3.97 5.87
N GLU A 158 -19.90 3.92 5.21
CA GLU A 158 -21.12 4.64 5.57
C GLU A 158 -22.29 3.68 5.51
N GLY A 159 -23.06 3.56 6.59
CA GLY A 159 -24.33 2.83 6.55
C GLY A 159 -25.33 3.58 5.67
N VAL A 160 -25.87 2.90 4.66
CA VAL A 160 -26.94 3.44 3.81
C VAL A 160 -28.28 3.15 4.45
N ASP A 161 -28.46 1.92 4.91
CA ASP A 161 -29.60 1.42 5.68
C ASP A 161 -29.16 0.25 6.58
N GLU A 162 -30.12 -0.50 7.14
CA GLU A 162 -29.81 -1.62 8.04
C GLU A 162 -29.09 -2.79 7.37
N GLN A 163 -29.12 -2.89 6.04
CA GLN A 163 -28.59 -4.02 5.27
C GLN A 163 -27.52 -3.62 4.25
N HIS A 164 -27.31 -2.33 4.01
CA HIS A 164 -26.38 -1.86 2.99
C HIS A 164 -25.35 -0.89 3.56
N THR A 165 -24.12 -1.11 3.16
CA THR A 165 -22.98 -0.26 3.49
C THR A 165 -22.36 0.28 2.21
N ARG A 166 -22.10 1.59 2.15
CA ARG A 166 -21.37 2.23 1.07
C ARG A 166 -19.92 2.39 1.46
N LEU A 167 -19.00 1.96 0.60
CA LEU A 167 -17.58 2.13 0.75
C LEU A 167 -17.11 3.17 -0.27
N VAL A 168 -16.63 4.32 0.22
CA VAL A 168 -16.06 5.39 -0.60
C VAL A 168 -14.57 5.51 -0.30
N GLY A 169 -13.76 5.39 -1.31
CA GLY A 169 -12.30 5.43 -1.16
C GLY A 169 -11.59 5.85 -2.43
N THR A 170 -10.30 5.59 -2.44
CA THR A 170 -9.44 5.79 -3.59
C THR A 170 -8.39 4.69 -3.64
N THR A 171 -7.92 4.32 -4.81
CA THR A 171 -6.85 3.31 -4.96
C THR A 171 -5.94 3.63 -6.12
N SER A 172 -4.66 3.30 -6.00
CA SER A 172 -3.72 3.25 -7.13
C SER A 172 -3.53 1.83 -7.66
N ASP A 173 -4.23 0.85 -7.09
CA ASP A 173 -4.12 -0.56 -7.46
C ASP A 173 -5.53 -1.19 -7.45
N PRO A 174 -6.30 -1.00 -8.54
CA PRO A 174 -7.64 -1.54 -8.65
C PRO A 174 -7.68 -3.07 -8.56
N ALA A 175 -6.63 -3.77 -8.98
CA ALA A 175 -6.56 -5.22 -8.91
C ALA A 175 -6.49 -5.70 -7.45
N TRP A 176 -5.62 -5.11 -6.65
CA TRP A 176 -5.57 -5.39 -5.21
C TRP A 176 -6.89 -5.04 -4.50
N TYR A 177 -7.51 -3.92 -4.88
CA TYR A 177 -8.78 -3.51 -4.30
C TYR A 177 -9.90 -4.51 -4.61
N ALA A 178 -9.94 -5.01 -5.85
CA ALA A 178 -10.87 -6.06 -6.27
C ALA A 178 -10.67 -7.37 -5.49
N GLU A 179 -9.42 -7.77 -5.23
CA GLU A 179 -9.11 -8.97 -4.42
C GLU A 179 -9.60 -8.84 -2.97
N ILE A 180 -9.45 -7.65 -2.36
CA ILE A 180 -9.99 -7.39 -1.01
C ILE A 180 -11.52 -7.49 -1.00
N LEU A 181 -12.20 -6.88 -1.99
CA LEU A 181 -13.66 -6.96 -2.09
C LEU A 181 -14.15 -8.38 -2.34
N ALA A 182 -13.45 -9.15 -3.19
CA ALA A 182 -13.79 -10.54 -3.47
C ALA A 182 -13.62 -11.47 -2.26
N GLY A 183 -12.85 -11.06 -1.25
CA GLY A 183 -12.75 -11.76 0.03
C GLY A 183 -13.95 -11.58 0.96
N LEU A 184 -14.89 -10.69 0.63
CA LEU A 184 -16.13 -10.52 1.39
C LEU A 184 -17.09 -11.69 1.11
N PRO A 185 -17.77 -12.23 2.13
CA PRO A 185 -18.78 -13.27 1.96
C PRO A 185 -20.13 -12.72 1.46
N MET A 186 -20.28 -11.40 1.38
CA MET A 186 -21.49 -10.71 0.97
C MET A 186 -21.35 -10.11 -0.43
N PRO A 187 -22.46 -9.97 -1.19
CA PRO A 187 -22.43 -9.32 -2.50
C PRO A 187 -21.99 -7.88 -2.42
N PHE A 188 -21.41 -7.39 -3.50
CA PHE A 188 -21.09 -5.97 -3.65
C PHE A 188 -21.29 -5.49 -5.10
N LEU A 189 -21.53 -4.21 -5.26
CA LEU A 189 -21.68 -3.53 -6.54
C LEU A 189 -20.76 -2.32 -6.63
N VAL A 190 -19.92 -2.25 -7.66
CA VAL A 190 -19.09 -1.08 -7.95
C VAL A 190 -19.97 0.01 -8.61
N ILE A 191 -20.33 1.03 -7.84
CA ILE A 191 -21.17 2.14 -8.29
C ILE A 191 -20.40 3.06 -9.23
N ALA A 192 -19.16 3.42 -8.84
CA ALA A 192 -18.29 4.25 -9.66
C ALA A 192 -16.84 3.77 -9.59
N SER A 193 -16.14 3.84 -10.69
CA SER A 193 -14.75 3.48 -10.98
C SER A 193 -14.66 2.42 -12.09
N ASP A 194 -14.46 2.88 -13.32
CA ASP A 194 -14.27 1.95 -14.45
C ASP A 194 -13.00 1.08 -14.29
N PRO A 195 -11.86 1.59 -13.76
CA PRO A 195 -10.71 0.76 -13.49
C PRO A 195 -11.00 -0.34 -12.46
N LEU A 196 -11.79 -0.06 -11.41
CA LEU A 196 -12.15 -1.09 -10.43
C LEU A 196 -13.13 -2.12 -11.03
N ARG A 197 -14.10 -1.70 -11.85
CA ARG A 197 -14.98 -2.64 -12.57
C ARG A 197 -14.20 -3.56 -13.48
N ALA A 198 -13.21 -3.02 -14.22
CA ALA A 198 -12.34 -3.81 -15.09
C ALA A 198 -11.52 -4.83 -14.26
N ALA A 199 -10.97 -4.42 -13.14
CA ALA A 199 -10.21 -5.29 -12.25
C ALA A 199 -11.08 -6.41 -11.64
N VAL A 200 -12.31 -6.11 -11.22
CA VAL A 200 -13.27 -7.11 -10.71
C VAL A 200 -13.62 -8.13 -11.80
N ARG A 201 -13.84 -7.69 -13.05
CA ARG A 201 -14.10 -8.61 -14.18
C ARG A 201 -12.91 -9.51 -14.46
N ALA A 202 -11.70 -8.94 -14.55
CA ALA A 202 -10.49 -9.72 -14.79
C ALA A 202 -10.22 -10.75 -13.68
N LEU A 203 -10.51 -10.40 -12.42
CA LEU A 203 -10.43 -11.31 -11.30
C LEU A 203 -11.46 -12.45 -11.44
N ALA A 204 -12.71 -12.12 -11.77
CA ALA A 204 -13.76 -13.11 -11.96
C ALA A 204 -13.43 -14.08 -13.09
N GLU A 205 -12.94 -13.60 -14.23
CA GLU A 205 -12.49 -14.42 -15.36
C GLU A 205 -11.36 -15.38 -14.96
N ARG A 206 -10.37 -14.87 -14.21
CA ARG A 206 -9.25 -15.68 -13.70
C ARG A 206 -9.73 -16.77 -12.76
N LEU A 207 -10.64 -16.45 -11.83
CA LEU A 207 -11.21 -17.43 -10.90
C LEU A 207 -12.08 -18.46 -11.60
N PHE A 208 -12.87 -18.04 -12.59
CA PHE A 208 -13.69 -18.93 -13.39
C PHE A 208 -12.85 -19.91 -14.22
N ALA A 209 -11.79 -19.40 -14.85
CA ALA A 209 -10.85 -20.25 -15.59
C ALA A 209 -10.13 -21.25 -14.68
N ALA A 210 -9.76 -20.84 -13.46
CA ALA A 210 -9.11 -21.73 -12.49
C ALA A 210 -10.04 -22.83 -11.95
N ALA A 211 -11.34 -22.63 -12.00
CA ALA A 211 -12.36 -23.61 -11.59
C ALA A 211 -12.75 -24.59 -12.71
N ALA A 212 -12.27 -24.38 -13.94
CA ALA A 212 -12.51 -25.29 -15.06
C ALA A 212 -11.83 -26.65 -14.82
N PRO A 213 -12.50 -27.79 -15.11
CA PRO A 213 -11.86 -29.09 -15.00
C PRO A 213 -10.69 -29.18 -15.99
N PRO A 214 -9.60 -29.90 -15.65
CA PRO A 214 -8.48 -30.08 -16.57
C PRO A 214 -9.00 -30.75 -17.87
N GLU A 215 -8.58 -30.22 -19.01
CA GLU A 215 -8.86 -30.86 -20.30
C GLU A 215 -8.34 -32.30 -20.24
N GLN A 216 -9.25 -33.25 -20.37
CA GLN A 216 -8.88 -34.66 -20.51
C GLN A 216 -8.12 -34.78 -21.82
N GLY A 217 -6.78 -34.90 -21.74
CA GLY A 217 -5.95 -35.21 -22.88
C GLY A 217 -6.52 -36.46 -23.52
N THR A 218 -6.99 -36.34 -24.76
CA THR A 218 -7.32 -37.48 -25.63
C THR A 218 -6.04 -38.30 -25.81
N ASP A 219 -5.92 -39.33 -24.98
CA ASP A 219 -4.93 -40.39 -25.15
C ASP A 219 -5.25 -41.07 -26.48
N THR A 220 -4.59 -40.58 -27.54
CA THR A 220 -4.61 -41.25 -28.85
C THR A 220 -3.59 -42.37 -28.77
N ALA A 221 -4.01 -43.48 -28.14
CA ALA A 221 -3.32 -44.74 -28.33
C ALA A 221 -3.67 -45.26 -29.74
N GLY A 222 -2.67 -45.28 -30.58
CA GLY A 222 -2.64 -45.91 -31.91
C GLY A 222 -1.30 -46.58 -32.11
#